data_649b3c894034fd5a58794b7a930c3b30
#
_entry.id   649b3c894034fd5a58794b7a930c3b30
#
_cell.length_a   1.000
_cell.length_b   1.000
_cell.length_c   1.000
_cell.angle_alpha   90.00
_cell.angle_beta   90.00
_cell.angle_gamma   90.00
#
_symmetry.space_group_name_H-M   'P 1'
#
loop_
_entity.id
_entity.type
_entity.pdbx_description
1 polymer ?
#
loop_
_entity_poly.entity_id
_entity_poly.type
_entity_poly.pdbx_seq_one_letter_code
_entity_poly.pdbx_strand_id
1 'polypeptide(L)'
;WMVRRQRQMCIRDRCISRPIVFSMNDSFVKVSPSDNLEIDYTISYDHNLIKEQRFNYEFKDSNQFKNLISNCRTFGFKEEVDSLRKKGLIAGGSLDNAIVLDKKGIVNNDKLRQENEFVKHKILDFIGDIYLLGYSVKGAFEIYKGGHRLTHETMNSIMSDQSNWRLINEDNLNNKNYQKTYYTKSVAASL
;
A
#
# COMPACT_ATOMS: atom_id res chain seq x y z
N TRP A 1 -0.91 22.62 35.78
CA TRP A 1 -0.11 21.50 35.17
C TRP A 1 -1.10 20.55 34.49
N MET A 2 -1.56 20.95 33.33
CA MET A 2 -2.27 20.00 32.48
C MET A 2 -1.22 19.14 31.79
N VAL A 3 -0.94 17.99 32.33
CA VAL A 3 -0.37 16.89 31.59
C VAL A 3 -1.37 16.64 30.45
N ARG A 4 -1.02 17.03 29.22
CA ARG A 4 -1.67 16.46 28.05
C ARG A 4 -1.49 14.96 28.18
N ARG A 5 -2.52 14.30 28.73
CA ARG A 5 -2.70 12.89 28.42
C ARG A 5 -2.71 12.85 26.90
N GLN A 6 -1.61 12.46 26.31
CA GLN A 6 -1.68 11.92 24.97
C GLN A 6 -2.87 10.98 25.05
N ARG A 7 -3.93 11.34 24.34
CA ARG A 7 -4.98 10.38 24.08
C ARG A 7 -4.24 9.19 23.53
N GLN A 8 -4.10 8.15 24.31
CA GLN A 8 -3.98 6.81 23.79
C GLN A 8 -5.24 6.68 22.95
N MET A 9 -5.12 7.04 21.68
CA MET A 9 -6.08 6.58 20.70
C MET A 9 -6.04 5.09 20.89
N CYS A 10 -7.12 4.54 21.43
CA CYS A 10 -7.34 3.11 21.42
C CYS A 10 -7.04 2.71 19.97
N ILE A 11 -5.90 2.06 19.76
CA ILE A 11 -5.47 1.64 18.43
C ILE A 11 -6.54 0.66 18.00
N ARG A 12 -7.42 1.12 17.13
CA ARG A 12 -8.49 0.31 16.56
C ARG A 12 -8.02 -0.12 15.20
N ASP A 13 -7.42 -1.29 15.13
CA ASP A 13 -7.02 -1.87 13.86
C ASP A 13 -8.25 -2.37 13.11
N ARG A 14 -8.33 -2.06 11.83
CA ARG A 14 -9.27 -2.71 10.92
C ARG A 14 -8.63 -3.94 10.33
N CYS A 15 -9.15 -5.10 10.72
CA CYS A 15 -8.66 -6.38 10.21
C CYS A 15 -9.61 -6.88 9.14
N ILE A 16 -9.06 -7.23 7.99
CA ILE A 16 -9.80 -7.88 6.90
C ILE A 16 -10.35 -9.21 7.41
N SER A 17 -11.63 -9.47 7.16
CA SER A 17 -12.34 -10.64 7.68
C SER A 17 -12.56 -11.74 6.66
N ARG A 18 -12.57 -11.40 5.37
CA ARG A 18 -12.79 -12.35 4.28
C ARG A 18 -12.00 -11.95 3.03
N PRO A 19 -11.72 -12.89 2.12
CA PRO A 19 -11.11 -12.56 0.84
C PRO A 19 -12.02 -11.69 -0.02
N ILE A 20 -11.42 -10.69 -0.69
CA ILE A 20 -12.10 -9.76 -1.58
C ILE A 20 -11.21 -9.54 -2.79
N VAL A 21 -11.81 -9.45 -3.97
CA VAL A 21 -11.11 -9.11 -5.21
C VAL A 21 -11.79 -7.90 -5.83
N PHE A 22 -11.00 -6.90 -6.14
CA PHE A 22 -11.42 -5.73 -6.90
C PHE A 22 -10.57 -5.60 -8.15
N SER A 23 -11.20 -5.44 -9.31
CA SER A 23 -10.50 -5.35 -10.60
C SER A 23 -10.97 -4.13 -11.39
N MET A 24 -10.03 -3.51 -12.10
CA MET A 24 -10.31 -2.39 -13.00
C MET A 24 -9.40 -2.53 -14.23
N ASN A 25 -9.99 -2.76 -15.41
CA ASN A 25 -9.25 -3.08 -16.63
C ASN A 25 -8.34 -4.31 -16.43
N ASP A 26 -7.02 -4.14 -16.70
CA ASP A 26 -5.98 -5.16 -16.52
C ASP A 26 -5.28 -5.10 -15.14
N SER A 27 -5.84 -4.33 -14.22
CA SER A 27 -5.31 -4.12 -12.87
C SER A 27 -6.21 -4.75 -11.81
N PHE A 28 -5.64 -5.22 -10.72
CA PHE A 28 -6.44 -5.78 -9.63
C PHE A 28 -5.78 -5.56 -8.25
N VAL A 29 -6.63 -5.64 -7.24
CA VAL A 29 -6.25 -5.79 -5.83
C VAL A 29 -7.00 -6.99 -5.27
N LYS A 30 -6.28 -8.01 -4.81
CA LYS A 30 -6.82 -9.09 -4.01
C LYS A 30 -6.45 -8.84 -2.56
N VAL A 31 -7.40 -8.99 -1.68
CA VAL A 31 -7.23 -8.79 -0.25
C VAL A 31 -7.65 -10.04 0.48
N SER A 32 -6.86 -10.48 1.45
CA SER A 32 -7.16 -11.62 2.31
C SER A 32 -6.89 -11.31 3.78
N PRO A 33 -7.52 -12.04 4.71
CA PRO A 33 -7.21 -11.91 6.13
C PRO A 33 -5.74 -12.17 6.41
N SER A 34 -5.14 -11.31 7.25
CA SER A 34 -3.80 -11.49 7.83
C SER A 34 -3.72 -10.76 9.17
N ASP A 35 -2.84 -11.21 10.05
CA ASP A 35 -2.59 -10.57 11.34
C ASP A 35 -1.67 -9.34 11.21
N ASN A 36 -1.01 -9.17 10.06
CA ASN A 36 -0.13 -8.06 9.74
C ASN A 36 -0.59 -7.32 8.48
N LEU A 37 0.02 -6.18 8.19
CA LEU A 37 -0.07 -5.55 6.88
C LEU A 37 0.97 -6.18 5.96
N GLU A 38 0.51 -6.97 5.01
CA GLU A 38 1.32 -7.61 3.98
C GLU A 38 0.95 -7.04 2.61
N ILE A 39 1.94 -6.70 1.81
CA ILE A 39 1.74 -6.08 0.49
C ILE A 39 2.63 -6.79 -0.52
N ASP A 40 2.03 -7.49 -1.45
CA ASP A 40 2.69 -8.10 -2.61
C ASP A 40 2.34 -7.25 -3.83
N TYR A 41 3.25 -6.40 -4.24
CA TYR A 41 3.00 -5.43 -5.29
C TYR A 41 3.76 -5.78 -6.56
N THR A 42 3.03 -5.89 -7.67
CA THR A 42 3.61 -6.06 -9.01
C THR A 42 3.28 -4.84 -9.86
N ILE A 43 4.31 -4.22 -10.41
CA ILE A 43 4.22 -3.22 -11.47
C ILE A 43 4.63 -3.84 -12.80
N SER A 44 4.03 -3.39 -13.89
CA SER A 44 4.40 -3.82 -15.24
C SER A 44 4.24 -2.65 -16.21
N TYR A 45 5.32 -2.24 -16.83
CA TYR A 45 5.38 -1.15 -17.78
C TYR A 45 6.06 -1.61 -19.07
N ASP A 46 5.58 -1.11 -20.19
CA ASP A 46 6.26 -1.29 -21.48
C ASP A 46 7.47 -0.33 -21.59
N HIS A 47 8.49 -0.61 -20.76
CA HIS A 47 9.71 0.19 -20.70
C HIS A 47 10.91 -0.67 -20.32
N ASN A 48 12.03 -0.52 -21.04
CA ASN A 48 13.20 -1.39 -20.91
C ASN A 48 13.82 -1.49 -19.51
N LEU A 49 13.75 -0.41 -18.71
CA LEU A 49 14.31 -0.37 -17.35
C LEU A 49 13.35 -0.85 -16.27
N ILE A 50 12.05 -0.63 -16.42
CA ILE A 50 11.10 -0.99 -15.37
C ILE A 50 10.58 -2.39 -15.61
N LYS A 51 10.16 -2.70 -16.87
CA LYS A 51 9.54 -3.97 -17.23
C LYS A 51 8.49 -4.40 -16.18
N GLU A 52 8.63 -5.61 -15.71
CA GLU A 52 7.86 -6.12 -14.58
C GLU A 52 8.76 -6.20 -13.34
N GLN A 53 8.31 -5.62 -12.24
CA GLN A 53 8.96 -5.72 -10.94
C GLN A 53 7.93 -6.15 -9.91
N ARG A 54 8.32 -7.06 -9.02
CA ARG A 54 7.51 -7.52 -7.89
C ARG A 54 8.29 -7.37 -6.60
N PHE A 55 7.62 -6.90 -5.58
CA PHE A 55 8.21 -6.81 -4.24
C PHE A 55 7.17 -7.17 -3.18
N ASN A 56 7.56 -8.07 -2.29
CA ASN A 56 6.76 -8.46 -1.14
C ASN A 56 7.26 -7.68 0.09
N TYR A 57 6.34 -7.01 0.75
CA TYR A 57 6.61 -6.20 1.92
C TYR A 57 5.64 -6.56 3.04
N GLU A 58 6.19 -6.95 4.19
CA GLU A 58 5.45 -7.13 5.43
C GLU A 58 5.87 -6.03 6.40
N PHE A 59 4.91 -5.24 6.88
CA PHE A 59 5.20 -4.19 7.85
C PHE A 59 5.54 -4.81 9.22
N LYS A 60 6.75 -4.59 9.70
CA LYS A 60 7.23 -5.06 11.00
C LYS A 60 7.40 -3.93 12.00
N ASP A 61 8.11 -2.87 11.60
CA ASP A 61 8.37 -1.71 12.44
C ASP A 61 8.76 -0.47 11.61
N SER A 62 8.84 0.66 12.29
CA SER A 62 9.19 1.95 11.69
C SER A 62 10.60 1.99 11.10
N ASN A 63 11.56 1.24 11.64
CA ASN A 63 12.93 1.24 11.13
C ASN A 63 13.01 0.48 9.81
N GLN A 64 12.32 -0.67 9.72
CA GLN A 64 12.19 -1.40 8.47
C GLN A 64 11.53 -0.54 7.38
N PHE A 65 10.41 0.12 7.70
CA PHE A 65 9.75 1.03 6.77
C PHE A 65 10.67 2.15 6.31
N LYS A 66 11.38 2.79 7.24
CA LYS A 66 12.33 3.87 6.93
C LYS A 66 13.44 3.40 5.98
N ASN A 67 14.00 2.23 6.22
CA ASN A 67 15.13 1.73 5.45
C ASN A 67 14.74 1.18 4.08
N LEU A 68 13.58 0.51 3.96
CA LEU A 68 13.19 -0.19 2.74
C LEU A 68 12.26 0.61 1.84
N ILE A 69 11.41 1.49 2.40
CA ILE A 69 10.27 2.06 1.67
C ILE A 69 10.33 3.59 1.62
N SER A 70 10.55 4.27 2.74
CA SER A 70 10.33 5.72 2.84
C SER A 70 11.25 6.58 1.95
N ASN A 71 12.40 6.05 1.54
CA ASN A 71 13.38 6.76 0.71
C ASN A 71 13.17 6.53 -0.80
N CYS A 72 12.17 5.76 -1.20
CA CYS A 72 11.89 5.50 -2.61
C CYS A 72 11.24 6.70 -3.26
N ARG A 73 11.81 7.17 -4.37
CA ARG A 73 11.31 8.32 -5.12
C ARG A 73 10.18 7.92 -6.05
N THR A 74 9.27 8.86 -6.25
CA THR A 74 8.29 8.77 -7.35
C THR A 74 9.00 8.75 -8.70
N PHE A 75 8.32 8.24 -9.71
CA PHE A 75 8.84 8.20 -11.07
C PHE A 75 7.76 8.58 -12.08
N GLY A 76 8.21 9.01 -13.25
CA GLY A 76 7.31 9.33 -14.37
C GLY A 76 8.07 9.31 -15.68
N PHE A 77 7.32 9.14 -16.78
CA PHE A 77 7.87 9.19 -18.11
C PHE A 77 7.95 10.63 -18.61
N LYS A 78 9.04 10.99 -19.22
CA LYS A 78 9.34 12.37 -19.66
C LYS A 78 8.21 12.98 -20.48
N GLU A 79 7.63 12.23 -21.40
CA GLU A 79 6.52 12.70 -22.24
C GLU A 79 5.28 13.06 -21.42
N GLU A 80 4.96 12.29 -20.36
CA GLU A 80 3.87 12.56 -19.43
C GLU A 80 4.20 13.75 -18.54
N VAL A 81 5.42 13.80 -17.99
CA VAL A 81 5.91 14.91 -17.16
C VAL A 81 5.81 16.23 -17.91
N ASP A 82 6.27 16.27 -19.16
CA ASP A 82 6.21 17.49 -19.97
C ASP A 82 4.77 17.92 -20.28
N SER A 83 3.86 16.95 -20.50
CA SER A 83 2.43 17.21 -20.68
C SER A 83 1.79 17.77 -19.41
N LEU A 84 2.08 17.19 -18.24
CA LEU A 84 1.54 17.63 -16.96
C LEU A 84 2.06 19.02 -16.56
N ARG A 85 3.33 19.32 -16.82
CA ARG A 85 3.90 20.65 -16.60
C ARG A 85 3.23 21.72 -17.45
N LYS A 86 2.96 21.44 -18.73
CA LYS A 86 2.22 22.37 -19.62
C LYS A 86 0.81 22.67 -19.10
N LYS A 87 0.20 21.75 -18.36
CA LYS A 87 -1.11 21.92 -17.71
C LYS A 87 -1.03 22.59 -16.33
N GLY A 88 0.16 23.04 -15.90
CA GLY A 88 0.36 23.63 -14.57
C GLY A 88 0.33 22.63 -13.41
N LEU A 89 0.36 21.34 -13.73
CA LEU A 89 0.40 20.26 -12.74
C LEU A 89 1.86 19.93 -12.39
N ILE A 90 2.06 19.19 -11.28
CA ILE A 90 3.39 18.74 -10.81
C ILE A 90 4.42 19.87 -10.62
N ALA A 91 3.98 21.07 -10.22
CA ALA A 91 4.86 22.23 -10.02
C ALA A 91 5.98 21.98 -8.99
N GLY A 92 5.79 21.09 -8.02
CA GLY A 92 6.78 20.67 -7.02
C GLY A 92 7.72 19.55 -7.46
N GLY A 93 7.53 18.99 -8.66
CA GLY A 93 8.37 17.89 -9.18
C GLY A 93 9.70 18.43 -9.73
N SER A 94 10.82 17.89 -9.22
CA SER A 94 12.17 18.15 -9.70
C SER A 94 12.92 16.84 -9.94
N LEU A 95 14.07 16.92 -10.61
CA LEU A 95 14.94 15.75 -10.79
C LEU A 95 15.56 15.26 -9.46
N ASP A 96 15.48 16.06 -8.38
CA ASP A 96 15.99 15.67 -7.07
C ASP A 96 15.00 14.78 -6.30
N ASN A 97 13.69 14.96 -6.53
CA ASN A 97 12.65 14.25 -5.78
C ASN A 97 11.83 13.25 -6.62
N ALA A 98 12.05 13.19 -7.93
CA ALA A 98 11.39 12.26 -8.84
C ALA A 98 12.38 11.66 -9.83
N ILE A 99 12.16 10.39 -10.21
CA ILE A 99 12.92 9.72 -11.26
C ILE A 99 12.19 9.94 -12.57
N VAL A 100 12.84 10.61 -13.50
CA VAL A 100 12.30 10.83 -14.85
C VAL A 100 12.94 9.84 -15.82
N LEU A 101 12.09 9.16 -16.56
CA LEU A 101 12.46 8.12 -17.52
C LEU A 101 12.19 8.58 -18.94
N ASP A 102 13.12 8.34 -19.84
CA ASP A 102 12.91 8.45 -21.27
C ASP A 102 13.18 7.09 -21.94
N LYS A 103 13.00 7.01 -23.27
CA LYS A 103 13.22 5.77 -24.04
C LYS A 103 14.63 5.18 -23.89
N LYS A 104 15.60 5.99 -23.49
CA LYS A 104 17.01 5.59 -23.35
C LYS A 104 17.36 5.17 -21.92
N GLY A 105 16.61 5.67 -20.91
CA GLY A 105 16.92 5.37 -19.53
C GLY A 105 16.45 6.41 -18.53
N ILE A 106 17.17 6.52 -17.43
CA ILE A 106 16.95 7.53 -16.38
C ILE A 106 17.58 8.85 -16.85
N VAL A 107 16.76 9.91 -16.87
CA VAL A 107 17.19 11.26 -17.27
C VAL A 107 17.99 11.94 -16.15
N ASN A 108 17.71 11.58 -14.90
CA ASN A 108 18.42 12.12 -13.76
C ASN A 108 19.90 11.72 -13.80
N ASN A 109 20.77 12.57 -13.27
CA ASN A 109 22.20 12.23 -13.11
C ASN A 109 22.44 11.18 -12.01
N ASP A 110 21.46 10.93 -11.16
CA ASP A 110 21.54 10.05 -10.00
C ASP A 110 21.17 8.60 -10.37
N LYS A 111 21.85 7.67 -9.71
CA LYS A 111 21.45 6.25 -9.73
C LYS A 111 20.19 6.02 -8.88
N LEU A 112 19.58 4.86 -9.05
CA LEU A 112 18.55 4.40 -8.11
C LEU A 112 19.13 4.35 -6.69
N ARG A 113 18.34 4.80 -5.71
CA ARG A 113 18.74 4.78 -4.29
C ARG A 113 18.83 3.37 -3.74
N GLN A 114 18.04 2.47 -4.30
CA GLN A 114 18.04 1.06 -3.93
C GLN A 114 17.47 0.20 -5.06
N GLU A 115 17.71 -1.08 -4.97
CA GLU A 115 17.12 -2.05 -5.89
C GLU A 115 15.59 -2.03 -5.78
N ASN A 116 14.92 -2.20 -6.92
CA ASN A 116 13.45 -2.20 -7.00
C ASN A 116 12.79 -0.90 -6.46
N GLU A 117 13.47 0.25 -6.57
CA GLU A 117 12.97 1.54 -6.08
C GLU A 117 11.58 1.88 -6.66
N PHE A 118 11.31 1.54 -7.91
CA PHE A 118 10.03 1.83 -8.56
C PHE A 118 8.85 1.10 -7.90
N VAL A 119 8.93 -0.22 -7.73
CA VAL A 119 7.84 -0.98 -7.11
C VAL A 119 7.73 -0.66 -5.62
N LYS A 120 8.83 -0.39 -4.94
CA LYS A 120 8.83 0.03 -3.53
C LYS A 120 8.16 1.39 -3.34
N HIS A 121 8.35 2.32 -4.29
CA HIS A 121 7.60 3.58 -4.27
C HIS A 121 6.09 3.35 -4.42
N LYS A 122 5.67 2.40 -5.27
CA LYS A 122 4.24 2.07 -5.39
C LYS A 122 3.66 1.46 -4.10
N ILE A 123 4.49 0.75 -3.33
CA ILE A 123 4.12 0.32 -1.96
C ILE A 123 3.99 1.53 -1.03
N LEU A 124 4.90 2.51 -1.12
CA LEU A 124 4.80 3.75 -0.34
C LEU A 124 3.50 4.51 -0.64
N ASP A 125 3.16 4.67 -1.93
CA ASP A 125 1.89 5.26 -2.37
C ASP A 125 0.70 4.52 -1.75
N PHE A 126 0.69 3.18 -1.86
CA PHE A 126 -0.39 2.34 -1.33
C PHE A 126 -0.55 2.49 0.18
N ILE A 127 0.56 2.48 0.94
CA ILE A 127 0.54 2.70 2.40
C ILE A 127 -0.04 4.09 2.72
N GLY A 128 0.37 5.12 1.97
CA GLY A 128 -0.17 6.48 2.12
C GLY A 128 -1.68 6.54 1.88
N ASP A 129 -2.15 5.90 0.81
CA ASP A 129 -3.57 5.86 0.46
C ASP A 129 -4.42 5.17 1.54
N ILE A 130 -3.99 3.99 2.02
CA ILE A 130 -4.74 3.28 3.08
C ILE A 130 -4.70 4.02 4.41
N TYR A 131 -3.65 4.80 4.68
CA TYR A 131 -3.54 5.60 5.90
C TYR A 131 -4.61 6.71 5.98
N LEU A 132 -5.14 7.17 4.84
CA LEU A 132 -6.24 8.13 4.78
C LEU A 132 -7.53 7.62 5.41
N LEU A 133 -7.66 6.32 5.63
CA LEU A 133 -8.79 5.73 6.38
C LEU A 133 -8.79 6.13 7.86
N GLY A 134 -7.70 6.71 8.38
CA GLY A 134 -7.56 7.13 9.77
C GLY A 134 -7.42 5.98 10.78
N TYR A 135 -7.18 4.76 10.30
CA TYR A 135 -6.98 3.56 11.10
C TYR A 135 -5.85 2.72 10.49
N SER A 136 -5.17 1.94 11.31
CA SER A 136 -4.30 0.91 10.76
C SER A 136 -5.15 -0.23 10.16
N VAL A 137 -4.62 -0.84 9.10
CA VAL A 137 -5.28 -1.93 8.38
C VAL A 137 -4.40 -3.17 8.46
N LYS A 138 -4.98 -4.30 8.86
CA LYS A 138 -4.35 -5.62 8.83
C LYS A 138 -5.01 -6.47 7.75
N GLY A 139 -4.17 -7.03 6.90
CA GLY A 139 -4.60 -7.86 5.77
C GLY A 139 -3.45 -8.08 4.82
N ALA A 140 -3.53 -9.10 3.99
CA ALA A 140 -2.61 -9.38 2.90
C ALA A 140 -3.18 -8.86 1.59
N PHE A 141 -2.44 -7.97 0.92
CA PHE A 141 -2.82 -7.29 -0.32
C PHE A 141 -1.93 -7.76 -1.46
N GLU A 142 -2.50 -8.43 -2.46
CA GLU A 142 -1.84 -8.73 -3.73
C GLU A 142 -2.31 -7.70 -4.76
N ILE A 143 -1.37 -6.88 -5.28
CA ILE A 143 -1.68 -5.75 -6.15
C ILE A 143 -0.93 -5.92 -7.48
N TYR A 144 -1.67 -5.87 -8.58
CA TYR A 144 -1.12 -5.89 -9.92
C TYR A 144 -1.48 -4.62 -10.66
N LYS A 145 -0.45 -3.90 -11.16
CA LYS A 145 -0.60 -2.63 -11.89
C LYS A 145 -1.44 -1.59 -11.16
N GLY A 146 -1.30 -1.52 -9.82
CA GLY A 146 -2.08 -0.63 -8.97
C GLY A 146 -1.75 0.85 -9.16
N GLY A 147 -2.63 1.69 -8.63
CA GLY A 147 -2.48 3.14 -8.56
C GLY A 147 -3.52 3.73 -7.63
N HIS A 148 -3.43 5.01 -7.30
CA HIS A 148 -4.29 5.70 -6.34
C HIS A 148 -5.79 5.45 -6.57
N ARG A 149 -6.25 5.56 -7.83
CA ARG A 149 -7.66 5.33 -8.15
C ARG A 149 -8.10 3.91 -7.78
N LEU A 150 -7.35 2.89 -8.20
CA LEU A 150 -7.67 1.49 -7.89
C LEU A 150 -7.65 1.25 -6.38
N THR A 151 -6.67 1.80 -5.67
CA THR A 151 -6.58 1.71 -4.20
C THR A 151 -7.80 2.33 -3.54
N HIS A 152 -8.17 3.56 -3.91
CA HIS A 152 -9.32 4.25 -3.34
C HIS A 152 -10.65 3.52 -3.59
N GLU A 153 -10.89 3.05 -4.82
CA GLU A 153 -12.09 2.27 -5.16
C GLU A 153 -12.15 0.95 -4.39
N THR A 154 -11.00 0.27 -4.27
CA THR A 154 -10.88 -0.96 -3.46
C THR A 154 -11.22 -0.67 -1.99
N MET A 155 -10.62 0.37 -1.40
CA MET A 155 -10.86 0.71 0.01
C MET A 155 -12.31 1.11 0.24
N ASN A 156 -12.91 1.90 -0.64
CA ASN A 156 -14.32 2.25 -0.57
C ASN A 156 -15.21 1.00 -0.63
N SER A 157 -14.93 0.07 -1.54
CA SER A 157 -15.66 -1.20 -1.64
C SER A 157 -15.53 -2.05 -0.38
N ILE A 158 -14.33 -2.13 0.20
CA ILE A 158 -14.10 -2.87 1.45
C ILE A 158 -14.86 -2.20 2.61
N MET A 159 -14.74 -0.89 2.74
CA MET A 159 -15.28 -0.17 3.89
C MET A 159 -16.81 0.00 3.87
N SER A 160 -17.43 -0.03 2.70
CA SER A 160 -18.89 0.07 2.53
C SER A 160 -19.65 -1.13 3.09
N ASP A 161 -19.03 -2.30 3.18
CA ASP A 161 -19.63 -3.50 3.75
C ASP A 161 -18.87 -3.95 5.01
N GLN A 162 -19.52 -3.79 6.16
CA GLN A 162 -18.92 -4.10 7.46
C GLN A 162 -18.60 -5.60 7.64
N SER A 163 -19.15 -6.49 6.84
CA SER A 163 -18.77 -7.91 6.85
C SER A 163 -17.36 -8.19 6.33
N ASN A 164 -16.77 -7.22 5.62
CA ASN A 164 -15.43 -7.32 5.04
C ASN A 164 -14.32 -7.10 6.07
N TRP A 165 -14.62 -6.44 7.19
CA TRP A 165 -13.61 -6.07 8.18
C TRP A 165 -14.19 -6.04 9.60
N ARG A 166 -13.33 -6.08 10.59
CA ARG A 166 -13.65 -5.94 11.99
C ARG A 166 -12.68 -5.00 12.68
N LEU A 167 -13.15 -4.33 13.75
CA LEU A 167 -12.29 -3.55 14.63
C LEU A 167 -11.71 -4.45 15.71
N ILE A 168 -10.41 -4.38 15.92
CA ILE A 168 -9.73 -5.02 17.05
C ILE A 168 -9.20 -3.91 17.96
N ASN A 169 -9.54 -3.96 19.25
CA ASN A 169 -8.93 -3.14 20.28
C ASN A 169 -7.77 -3.95 20.89
N GLU A 170 -6.66 -3.29 21.23
CA GLU A 170 -5.51 -3.95 21.88
C GLU A 170 -5.88 -4.73 23.14
N ASP A 171 -6.90 -4.28 23.89
CA ASP A 171 -7.40 -4.97 25.07
C ASP A 171 -7.92 -6.39 24.79
N ASN A 172 -8.28 -6.68 23.53
CA ASN A 172 -8.75 -8.00 23.11
C ASN A 172 -7.62 -8.93 22.62
N LEU A 173 -6.43 -8.41 22.34
CA LEU A 173 -5.29 -9.20 21.87
C LEU A 173 -4.69 -10.10 22.96
N ASN A 174 -4.85 -9.70 24.22
CA ASN A 174 -4.37 -10.48 25.39
C ASN A 174 -5.26 -11.69 25.72
N ASN A 175 -6.42 -11.83 25.08
CA ASN A 175 -7.33 -12.94 25.32
C ASN A 175 -7.08 -14.07 24.30
N LYS A 176 -6.19 -15.01 24.64
CA LYS A 176 -5.82 -16.18 23.80
C LYS A 176 -7.00 -17.03 23.31
N ASN A 177 -8.19 -16.90 23.93
CA ASN A 177 -9.40 -17.60 23.52
C ASN A 177 -10.06 -16.99 22.27
N TYR A 178 -9.74 -15.73 21.92
CA TYR A 178 -10.32 -15.06 20.75
C TYR A 178 -9.78 -15.62 19.43
N GLN A 179 -8.51 -16.01 19.39
CA GLN A 179 -7.88 -16.54 18.19
C GLN A 179 -8.41 -17.93 17.79
N LYS A 180 -8.77 -18.78 18.76
CA LYS A 180 -9.19 -20.16 18.49
C LYS A 180 -10.59 -20.31 17.85
N THR A 181 -11.48 -19.34 18.08
CA THR A 181 -12.90 -19.44 17.66
C THR A 181 -13.11 -19.06 16.18
N TYR A 182 -12.22 -18.29 15.58
CA TYR A 182 -12.37 -17.80 14.19
C TYR A 182 -11.76 -18.72 13.14
N TYR A 183 -10.65 -19.39 13.45
CA TYR A 183 -10.05 -20.37 12.54
C TYR A 183 -10.93 -21.59 12.32
N THR A 184 -11.72 -21.98 13.31
CA THR A 184 -12.63 -23.13 13.18
C THR A 184 -13.93 -22.82 12.42
N LYS A 185 -14.40 -21.57 12.38
CA LYS A 185 -15.62 -21.21 11.64
C LYS A 185 -15.39 -20.97 10.14
N SER A 186 -14.21 -20.51 9.73
CA SER A 186 -13.91 -20.28 8.32
C SER A 186 -13.62 -21.57 7.54
N VAL A 187 -13.14 -22.61 8.22
CA VAL A 187 -12.88 -23.93 7.59
C VAL A 187 -14.16 -24.76 7.46
N ALA A 188 -15.15 -24.55 8.33
CA ALA A 188 -16.43 -25.29 8.30
C ALA A 188 -17.45 -24.71 7.29
N ALA A 189 -17.20 -23.57 6.69
CA ALA A 189 -18.08 -22.94 5.69
C ALA A 189 -17.62 -23.21 4.24
N SER A 190 -16.56 -23.99 4.04
CA SER A 190 -15.98 -24.31 2.72
C SER A 190 -15.92 -25.84 2.46
N LEU A 191 -16.78 -26.62 3.13
CA LEU A 191 -17.06 -28.03 2.84
C LEU A 191 -18.58 -28.20 2.48
#